data_89297b4c39c62d6f1cce6a8e4a9ea24a
#
_entry.id   89297b4c39c62d6f1cce6a8e4a9ea24a
#
_cell.length_a   1.000
_cell.length_b   1.000
_cell.length_c   1.000
_cell.angle_alpha   90.00
_cell.angle_beta   90.00
_cell.angle_gamma   90.00
#
_symmetry.space_group_name_H-M   'P 1'
#
loop_
_entity.id
_entity.type
_entity.pdbx_description
1 polymer ?
#
loop_
_entity_poly.entity_id
_entity_poly.type
_entity_poly.pdbx_seq_one_letter_code
_entity_poly.pdbx_strand_id
1 'polypeptide(L)'
;MIIYNVTITIEHSIHEKWLVWINNHINEVLKTKRFTKAIFTKVLTDDISQEITYSVQYYAKSKSELEAYIEKDSIALKLDGVNKFGDQMLAFRTKLEFIKEFKLNPFQ
;
A
#
# COMPACT_ATOMS: atom_id res chain seq x y z
N MET A 1 13.18 -7.99 7.89
CA MET A 1 11.85 -7.75 7.30
C MET A 1 11.77 -6.32 6.78
N ILE A 2 11.23 -6.18 5.62
CA ILE A 2 11.06 -4.88 4.97
C ILE A 2 9.57 -4.60 4.82
N ILE A 3 9.17 -3.36 5.10
CA ILE A 3 7.79 -2.93 4.90
C ILE A 3 7.76 -2.03 3.67
N TYR A 4 6.98 -2.42 2.68
CA TYR A 4 6.75 -1.62 1.49
C TYR A 4 5.47 -0.83 1.70
N ASN A 5 5.61 0.45 1.98
CA ASN A 5 4.48 1.32 2.27
C ASN A 5 4.07 2.10 1.03
N VAL A 6 2.81 1.97 0.65
CA VAL A 6 2.24 2.71 -0.49
C VAL A 6 1.20 3.67 0.06
N THR A 7 1.48 4.97 -0.03
CA THR A 7 0.54 6.01 0.37
C THR A 7 -0.19 6.50 -0.87
N ILE A 8 -1.51 6.43 -0.87
CA ILE A 8 -2.33 6.69 -2.06
C ILE A 8 -3.33 7.78 -1.75
N THR A 9 -3.29 8.86 -2.53
CA THR A 9 -4.27 9.95 -2.45
C THR A 9 -5.15 9.89 -3.68
N ILE A 10 -6.46 9.90 -3.46
CA ILE A 10 -7.44 9.80 -4.54
C ILE A 10 -8.42 10.96 -4.49
N GLU A 11 -8.97 11.31 -5.66
CA GLU A 11 -10.08 12.25 -5.71
C GLU A 11 -11.33 11.62 -5.14
N HIS A 12 -12.15 12.41 -4.46
CA HIS A 12 -13.40 11.96 -3.85
C HIS A 12 -14.33 11.31 -4.89
N SER A 13 -14.33 11.82 -6.11
CA SER A 13 -15.23 11.35 -7.18
C SER A 13 -15.05 9.88 -7.54
N ILE A 14 -13.86 9.30 -7.34
CA ILE A 14 -13.59 7.90 -7.67
C ILE A 14 -13.60 6.98 -6.45
N HIS A 15 -13.92 7.50 -5.27
CA HIS A 15 -13.71 6.80 -4.00
C HIS A 15 -14.34 5.42 -3.95
N GLU A 16 -15.62 5.30 -4.30
CA GLU A 16 -16.33 4.00 -4.23
C GLU A 16 -15.75 2.97 -5.19
N LYS A 17 -15.49 3.39 -6.43
CA LYS A 17 -14.89 2.51 -7.44
C LYS A 17 -13.47 2.11 -7.05
N TRP A 18 -12.72 3.06 -6.48
CA TRP A 18 -11.36 2.81 -6.05
C TRP A 18 -11.29 1.81 -4.90
N LEU A 19 -12.22 1.90 -3.93
CA LEU A 19 -12.25 0.94 -2.82
C LEU A 19 -12.44 -0.49 -3.30
N VAL A 20 -13.31 -0.70 -4.27
CA VAL A 20 -13.50 -2.03 -4.87
C VAL A 20 -12.20 -2.48 -5.55
N TRP A 21 -11.61 -1.60 -6.34
CA TRP A 21 -10.38 -1.90 -7.05
C TRP A 21 -9.23 -2.21 -6.11
N ILE A 22 -9.01 -1.38 -5.06
CA ILE A 22 -7.84 -1.55 -4.18
C ILE A 22 -7.92 -2.86 -3.39
N ASN A 23 -9.11 -3.25 -2.94
CA ASN A 23 -9.28 -4.51 -2.25
C ASN A 23 -8.86 -5.69 -3.13
N ASN A 24 -9.26 -5.69 -4.39
CA ASN A 24 -8.85 -6.71 -5.34
C ASN A 24 -7.36 -6.60 -5.66
N HIS A 25 -6.85 -5.39 -5.83
CA HIS A 25 -5.45 -5.14 -6.14
C HIS A 25 -4.52 -5.64 -5.03
N ILE A 26 -4.85 -5.39 -3.76
CA ILE A 26 -4.05 -5.89 -2.63
C ILE A 26 -3.97 -7.42 -2.68
N ASN A 27 -5.10 -8.09 -2.97
CA ASN A 27 -5.11 -9.54 -3.10
C ASN A 27 -4.22 -10.02 -4.26
N GLU A 28 -4.24 -9.31 -5.39
CA GLU A 28 -3.38 -9.63 -6.53
C GLU A 28 -1.89 -9.46 -6.18
N VAL A 29 -1.56 -8.41 -5.42
CA VAL A 29 -0.19 -8.21 -4.94
C VAL A 29 0.24 -9.37 -4.04
N LEU A 30 -0.64 -9.80 -3.12
CA LEU A 30 -0.33 -10.92 -2.23
C LEU A 30 -0.18 -12.26 -2.97
N LYS A 31 -0.88 -12.44 -4.09
CA LYS A 31 -0.75 -13.66 -4.91
C LYS A 31 0.64 -13.81 -5.52
N THR A 32 1.43 -12.75 -5.60
CA THR A 32 2.82 -12.86 -6.07
C THR A 32 3.69 -13.63 -5.09
N LYS A 33 3.23 -13.79 -3.83
CA LYS A 33 3.93 -14.48 -2.75
C LYS A 33 5.22 -13.80 -2.31
N ARG A 34 5.40 -12.53 -2.68
CA ARG A 34 6.55 -11.73 -2.25
C ARG A 34 6.36 -11.17 -0.84
N PHE A 35 5.11 -11.06 -0.42
CA PHE A 35 4.74 -10.48 0.89
C PHE A 35 3.97 -11.51 1.70
N THR A 36 4.13 -11.44 3.02
CA THR A 36 3.43 -12.35 3.94
C THR A 36 2.06 -11.83 4.34
N LYS A 37 1.89 -10.51 4.31
CA LYS A 37 0.62 -9.86 4.67
C LYS A 37 0.62 -8.42 4.17
N ALA A 38 -0.56 -7.81 4.21
CA ALA A 38 -0.73 -6.38 3.98
C ALA A 38 -1.67 -5.81 5.02
N ILE A 39 -1.42 -4.56 5.42
CA ILE A 39 -2.31 -3.81 6.32
C ILE A 39 -2.79 -2.59 5.56
N PHE A 40 -4.11 -2.42 5.46
CA PHE A 40 -4.75 -1.32 4.76
C PHE A 40 -5.34 -0.35 5.77
N THR A 41 -4.92 0.90 5.72
CA THR A 41 -5.34 1.94 6.67
C THR A 41 -5.76 3.21 5.94
N LYS A 42 -6.59 3.99 6.59
CA LYS A 42 -6.99 5.32 6.11
C LYS A 42 -6.26 6.37 6.91
N VAL A 43 -5.67 7.35 6.23
CA VAL A 43 -5.05 8.49 6.90
C VAL A 43 -6.16 9.40 7.40
N LEU A 44 -6.20 9.65 8.70
CA LEU A 44 -7.16 10.56 9.30
C LEU A 44 -6.60 11.98 9.24
N THR A 45 -7.40 12.89 8.73
CA THR A 45 -7.01 14.29 8.59
C THR A 45 -8.21 15.19 8.85
N ASP A 46 -7.93 16.39 9.36
CA ASP A 46 -8.94 17.45 9.51
C ASP A 46 -9.08 18.29 8.24
N ASP A 47 -8.32 17.95 7.22
CA ASP A 47 -8.36 18.65 5.94
C ASP A 47 -9.72 18.44 5.28
N ILE A 48 -10.32 19.55 4.82
CA ILE A 48 -11.61 19.55 4.13
C ILE A 48 -11.45 19.44 2.61
N SER A 49 -10.28 19.03 2.14
CA SER A 49 -10.03 18.88 0.71
C SER A 49 -10.90 17.77 0.10
N GLN A 50 -11.00 17.77 -1.22
CA GLN A 50 -11.72 16.75 -1.97
C GLN A 50 -10.93 15.46 -2.12
N GLU A 51 -9.78 15.37 -1.46
CA GLU A 51 -8.89 14.22 -1.57
C GLU A 51 -8.95 13.34 -0.33
N ILE A 52 -8.79 12.04 -0.56
CA ILE A 52 -8.79 11.03 0.51
C ILE A 52 -7.49 10.25 0.40
N THR A 53 -6.82 10.02 1.54
CA THR A 53 -5.52 9.34 1.57
C THR A 53 -5.60 8.04 2.34
N TYR A 54 -5.03 7.00 1.74
CA TYR A 54 -4.90 5.66 2.35
C TYR A 54 -3.46 5.23 2.36
N SER A 55 -3.14 4.27 3.22
CA SER A 55 -1.83 3.64 3.28
C SER A 55 -2.01 2.13 3.21
N VAL A 56 -1.22 1.48 2.37
CA VAL A 56 -1.14 0.02 2.35
C VAL A 56 0.29 -0.36 2.69
N GLN A 57 0.46 -1.14 3.75
CA GLN A 57 1.77 -1.63 4.16
C GLN A 57 1.89 -3.10 3.84
N TYR A 58 2.81 -3.45 2.94
CA TYR A 58 3.09 -4.82 2.55
C TYR A 58 4.36 -5.29 3.26
N TYR A 59 4.30 -6.46 3.88
CA TYR A 59 5.40 -7.00 4.69
C TYR A 59 6.16 -8.06 3.92
N ALA A 60 7.39 -7.74 3.52
CA ALA A 60 8.29 -8.66 2.83
C ALA A 60 9.26 -9.30 3.82
N LYS A 61 9.54 -10.59 3.63
CA LYS A 61 10.46 -11.31 4.52
C LYS A 61 11.87 -10.76 4.45
N SER A 62 12.29 -10.28 3.28
CA SER A 62 13.65 -9.81 3.05
C SER A 62 13.68 -8.73 1.99
N LYS A 63 14.80 -8.00 1.95
CA LYS A 63 15.06 -7.00 0.93
C LYS A 63 15.05 -7.61 -0.47
N SER A 64 15.58 -8.82 -0.63
CA SER A 64 15.63 -9.50 -1.93
C SER A 64 14.24 -9.85 -2.45
N GLU A 65 13.30 -10.22 -1.58
CA GLU A 65 11.91 -10.46 -1.99
C GLU A 65 11.23 -9.18 -2.46
N LEU A 66 11.47 -8.06 -1.77
CA LEU A 66 10.94 -6.77 -2.21
C LEU A 66 11.54 -6.35 -3.55
N GLU A 67 12.84 -6.49 -3.72
CA GLU A 67 13.51 -6.16 -4.98
C GLU A 67 12.97 -7.02 -6.13
N ALA A 68 12.73 -8.31 -5.89
CA ALA A 68 12.14 -9.19 -6.90
C ALA A 68 10.72 -8.75 -7.26
N TYR A 69 9.92 -8.32 -6.28
CA TYR A 69 8.59 -7.77 -6.53
C TYR A 69 8.66 -6.54 -7.44
N ILE A 70 9.51 -5.59 -7.07
CA ILE A 70 9.63 -4.32 -7.81
C ILE A 70 10.08 -4.58 -9.24
N GLU A 71 11.04 -5.49 -9.43
CA GLU A 71 11.63 -5.77 -10.74
C GLU A 71 10.71 -6.61 -11.62
N LYS A 72 10.06 -7.64 -11.05
CA LYS A 72 9.35 -8.66 -11.83
C LYS A 72 7.84 -8.52 -11.84
N ASP A 73 7.25 -8.08 -10.75
CA ASP A 73 5.79 -8.15 -10.57
C ASP A 73 5.08 -6.80 -10.59
N SER A 74 5.76 -5.74 -10.13
CA SER A 74 5.09 -4.48 -9.81
C SER A 74 4.61 -3.69 -11.03
N ILE A 75 5.28 -3.81 -12.17
CA ILE A 75 5.00 -2.97 -13.34
C ILE A 75 3.57 -3.18 -13.84
N ALA A 76 3.19 -4.43 -14.08
CA ALA A 76 1.83 -4.74 -14.57
C ALA A 76 0.76 -4.35 -13.55
N LEU A 77 1.03 -4.56 -12.25
CA LEU A 77 0.10 -4.22 -11.18
C LEU A 77 -0.10 -2.71 -11.05
N LYS A 78 0.97 -1.93 -11.20
CA LYS A 78 0.89 -0.46 -11.18
C LYS A 78 0.12 0.06 -12.40
N LEU A 79 0.37 -0.51 -13.57
CA LEU A 79 -0.28 -0.09 -14.80
C LEU A 79 -1.79 -0.28 -14.75
N ASP A 80 -2.27 -1.33 -14.10
CA ASP A 80 -3.70 -1.55 -13.94
C ASP A 80 -4.39 -0.35 -13.27
N GLY A 81 -3.80 0.16 -12.19
CA GLY A 81 -4.35 1.34 -11.50
C GLY A 81 -4.24 2.61 -12.32
N VAL A 82 -3.10 2.83 -12.96
CA VAL A 82 -2.88 4.01 -13.81
C VAL A 82 -3.87 4.03 -14.97
N ASN A 83 -4.10 2.88 -15.59
CA ASN A 83 -5.04 2.77 -16.71
C ASN A 83 -6.49 3.04 -16.30
N LYS A 84 -6.86 2.68 -15.06
CA LYS A 84 -8.24 2.88 -14.58
C LYS A 84 -8.51 4.28 -14.07
N PHE A 85 -7.56 4.88 -13.35
CA PHE A 85 -7.81 6.11 -12.61
C PHE A 85 -6.98 7.30 -13.07
N GLY A 86 -5.90 7.07 -13.82
CA GLY A 86 -5.06 8.13 -14.35
C GLY A 86 -4.55 9.05 -13.24
N ASP A 87 -4.69 10.36 -13.47
CA ASP A 87 -4.24 11.39 -12.53
C ASP A 87 -5.17 11.63 -11.34
N GLN A 88 -6.30 10.90 -11.27
CA GLN A 88 -7.20 10.96 -10.13
C GLN A 88 -6.66 10.15 -8.94
N MET A 89 -5.55 9.45 -9.11
CA MET A 89 -4.89 8.66 -8.08
C MET A 89 -3.39 8.95 -8.12
N LEU A 90 -2.83 9.34 -6.97
CA LEU A 90 -1.40 9.55 -6.80
C LEU A 90 -0.89 8.58 -5.75
N ALA A 91 0.24 7.92 -6.04
CA ALA A 91 0.82 6.96 -5.12
C ALA A 91 2.28 7.30 -4.85
N PHE A 92 2.64 7.26 -3.57
CA PHE A 92 4.02 7.41 -3.10
C PHE A 92 4.44 6.12 -2.41
N ARG A 93 5.66 5.69 -2.66
CA ARG A 93 6.18 4.43 -2.15
C ARG A 93 7.38 4.68 -1.28
N THR A 94 7.38 4.05 -0.10
CA THR A 94 8.45 4.17 0.89
C THR A 94 8.85 2.78 1.34
N LYS A 95 10.16 2.53 1.37
CA LYS A 95 10.69 1.27 1.88
C LYS A 95 11.11 1.50 3.32
N LEU A 96 10.61 0.67 4.24
CA LEU A 96 10.89 0.77 5.67
C LEU A 96 11.59 -0.50 6.11
N GLU A 97 12.74 -0.37 6.74
CA GLU A 97 13.40 -1.51 7.35
C GLU A 97 12.88 -1.69 8.77
N PHE A 98 12.39 -2.90 9.06
CA PHE A 98 11.95 -3.21 10.42
C PHE A 98 13.16 -3.29 11.34
N ILE A 99 13.17 -2.49 12.39
CA ILE A 99 14.26 -2.49 13.36
C ILE A 99 13.87 -3.29 14.60
N LYS A 100 12.79 -2.88 15.26
CA LYS A 100 12.42 -3.49 16.53
C LYS A 100 10.98 -3.15 16.89
N GLU A 101 10.28 -4.12 17.44
CA GLU A 101 8.95 -3.91 18.01
C GLU A 101 9.09 -3.64 19.53
N PHE A 102 8.37 -2.65 20.00
CA PHE A 102 8.26 -2.35 21.43
C PHE A 102 6.81 -2.61 21.84
N LYS A 103 6.63 -3.30 22.96
CA LYS A 103 5.30 -3.56 23.50
C LYS A 103 5.19 -3.00 24.89
N LEU A 104 4.00 -2.51 25.22
CA LEU A 104 3.71 -2.11 26.60
C LEU A 104 3.78 -3.34 27.50
N ASN A 105 4.53 -3.21 28.62
CA ASN A 105 4.50 -4.24 29.67
C ASN A 105 3.41 -3.84 30.67
N PRO A 106 2.32 -4.60 30.78
CA PRO A 106 1.21 -4.23 31.65
C PRO A 106 1.53 -4.29 33.15
N PHE A 107 2.69 -4.84 33.51
CA PHE A 107 3.14 -4.97 34.89
C PHE A 107 4.19 -3.94 35.30
N GLN A 108 4.50 -2.98 34.46
CA GLN A 108 5.41 -1.88 34.77
C GLN A 108 4.66 -0.59 35.07
#